data_d754ffeaacc39ae30c596c850a5e6ba4
#
_entry.id   d754ffeaacc39ae30c596c850a5e6ba4
#
_cell.length_a   1.000
_cell.length_b   1.000
_cell.length_c   1.000
_cell.angle_alpha   90.00
_cell.angle_beta   90.00
_cell.angle_gamma   90.00
#
_symmetry.space_group_name_H-M   'P 1'
#
loop_
_entity.id
_entity.type
_entity.pdbx_description
1 polymer ?
#
loop_
_entity_poly.entity_id
_entity_poly.type
_entity_poly.pdbx_seq_one_letter_code
_entity_poly.pdbx_strand_id
1 'polypeptide(L)'
;LGPLPSSPAFAEGGGVSGHSSQNADGGVIISVSVSYNSANPRSRGSGGTTTSSRQVAAKVKPICEYRSVGSGAEMAAFFKDGAVRGSRRMYEGIDYKEMISRYPGWEQYEADTDGHWYSPSCSPSNASSVEEYKKVRDELFAKPSVWVPGGGQPPVPPVDGGTLAKAAWKAVEIPPPVVETNPRMDGGVQTLVGVENWVWASEDTPQSVTATATAGPVTATVTASSTGLTLSAPDSKVSCQGFGTPWQSGMAEGSSPCTMTFTRSSEHLGGTSTVNVGVSYSASYTATDGSQGDLPSVSTSGTLSIKVGEAQSLNTGPRN
;
A
#
# COMPACT_ATOMS: atom_id res chain seq x y z
N LEU A 1 -28.59 21.64 27.84
CA LEU A 1 -27.16 21.66 27.54
C LEU A 1 -26.49 20.54 28.34
N GLY A 2 -26.41 19.35 27.76
CA GLY A 2 -25.70 18.21 28.31
C GLY A 2 -24.26 18.14 27.75
N PRO A 3 -23.30 17.60 28.47
CA PRO A 3 -21.92 17.55 28.03
C PRO A 3 -21.73 16.54 26.91
N LEU A 4 -20.93 16.90 25.91
CA LEU A 4 -20.47 16.05 24.82
C LEU A 4 -19.56 14.93 25.36
N PRO A 5 -19.62 13.72 24.81
CA PRO A 5 -18.70 12.66 25.20
C PRO A 5 -17.31 12.97 24.70
N SER A 6 -16.34 12.94 25.61
CA SER A 6 -14.92 13.08 25.36
C SER A 6 -14.40 11.86 24.57
N SER A 7 -13.73 12.10 23.44
CA SER A 7 -12.97 11.11 22.71
C SER A 7 -11.82 10.56 23.57
N PRO A 8 -11.54 9.25 23.53
CA PRO A 8 -10.37 8.71 24.23
C PRO A 8 -9.09 9.16 23.52
N ALA A 9 -8.19 9.76 24.29
CA ALA A 9 -6.82 10.03 23.88
C ALA A 9 -6.06 8.70 23.71
N PHE A 10 -5.52 8.45 22.53
CA PHE A 10 -4.61 7.34 22.32
C PHE A 10 -3.25 7.71 22.90
N ALA A 11 -2.82 6.94 23.89
CA ALA A 11 -1.48 7.02 24.47
C ALA A 11 -0.43 6.52 23.47
N GLU A 12 0.60 7.33 23.23
CA GLU A 12 1.86 6.91 22.61
C GLU A 12 2.55 5.87 23.50
N GLY A 13 2.79 4.70 22.96
CA GLY A 13 3.56 3.64 23.62
C GLY A 13 3.88 2.51 22.66
N GLY A 14 5.13 2.42 22.20
CA GLY A 14 5.62 1.53 21.18
C GLY A 14 5.34 0.05 21.44
N GLY A 15 4.93 -0.61 20.38
CA GLY A 15 4.77 -2.04 20.24
C GLY A 15 3.83 -2.30 19.05
N VAL A 16 4.40 -2.67 17.91
CA VAL A 16 3.61 -3.03 16.72
C VAL A 16 2.94 -4.39 16.99
N SER A 17 1.83 -4.40 17.71
CA SER A 17 0.94 -5.55 17.76
C SER A 17 0.00 -5.43 16.55
N GLY A 18 0.31 -6.14 15.48
CA GLY A 18 -0.56 -6.27 14.33
C GLY A 18 -1.85 -6.96 14.75
N HIS A 19 -2.93 -6.19 14.89
CA HIS A 19 -4.24 -6.74 15.13
C HIS A 19 -4.80 -7.25 13.79
N SER A 20 -4.92 -8.56 13.66
CA SER A 20 -5.68 -9.19 12.58
C SER A 20 -6.97 -9.80 13.15
N SER A 21 -8.10 -9.59 12.49
CA SER A 21 -9.37 -10.19 12.84
C SER A 21 -10.04 -10.77 11.60
N GLN A 22 -10.71 -11.91 11.74
CA GLN A 22 -11.51 -12.49 10.66
C GLN A 22 -12.93 -11.93 10.73
N ASN A 23 -13.48 -11.53 9.57
CA ASN A 23 -14.87 -11.12 9.44
C ASN A 23 -15.79 -12.33 9.24
N ALA A 24 -17.10 -12.14 9.45
CA ALA A 24 -18.11 -13.14 9.15
C ALA A 24 -18.08 -13.66 7.70
N ASP A 25 -17.58 -12.86 6.76
CA ASP A 25 -17.43 -13.20 5.34
C ASP A 25 -16.11 -13.92 5.02
N GLY A 26 -15.33 -14.36 6.03
CA GLY A 26 -14.06 -15.06 5.84
C GLY A 26 -12.87 -14.17 5.46
N GLY A 27 -13.06 -12.87 5.33
CA GLY A 27 -11.96 -11.92 5.08
C GLY A 27 -11.20 -11.60 6.37
N VAL A 28 -9.89 -11.40 6.26
CA VAL A 28 -9.03 -10.94 7.35
C VAL A 28 -8.81 -9.43 7.21
N ILE A 29 -9.09 -8.68 8.26
CA ILE A 29 -8.69 -7.27 8.34
C ILE A 29 -7.30 -7.21 8.94
N ILE A 30 -6.39 -6.56 8.25
CA ILE A 30 -5.01 -6.34 8.68
C ILE A 30 -4.74 -4.85 8.84
N SER A 31 -3.84 -4.50 9.74
CA SER A 31 -3.28 -3.15 9.83
C SER A 31 -2.02 -3.07 8.95
N VAL A 32 -1.96 -2.04 8.13
CA VAL A 32 -0.82 -1.74 7.26
C VAL A 32 -0.17 -0.45 7.75
N SER A 33 1.09 -0.53 8.16
CA SER A 33 1.90 0.63 8.48
C SER A 33 2.61 1.10 7.21
N VAL A 34 2.39 2.34 6.80
CA VAL A 34 3.00 2.94 5.62
C VAL A 34 3.93 4.07 6.04
N SER A 35 5.17 4.03 5.58
CA SER A 35 6.17 5.08 5.80
C SER A 35 6.64 5.66 4.47
N TYR A 36 6.73 6.98 4.39
CA TYR A 36 7.20 7.72 3.22
C TYR A 36 8.51 8.41 3.56
N ASN A 37 9.53 8.22 2.75
CA ASN A 37 10.81 8.87 2.90
C ASN A 37 11.01 9.88 1.75
N SER A 38 11.16 11.13 2.09
CA SER A 38 11.40 12.25 1.17
C SER A 38 12.76 12.89 1.43
N ALA A 39 13.35 13.52 0.42
CA ALA A 39 14.54 14.34 0.63
C ALA A 39 14.19 15.54 1.51
N ASN A 40 15.08 15.89 2.45
CA ASN A 40 14.97 17.14 3.18
C ASN A 40 15.87 18.20 2.52
N PRO A 41 15.32 19.09 1.69
CA PRO A 41 16.09 20.11 0.98
C PRO A 41 16.74 21.15 1.89
N ARG A 42 16.32 21.23 3.16
CA ARG A 42 16.83 22.21 4.15
C ARG A 42 18.03 21.70 4.95
N SER A 43 18.39 20.44 4.83
CA SER A 43 19.53 19.85 5.55
C SER A 43 20.85 20.25 4.86
N ARG A 44 21.54 21.23 5.43
CA ARG A 44 22.88 21.59 4.99
C ARG A 44 23.88 20.47 5.31
N GLY A 45 24.36 19.79 4.28
CA GLY A 45 25.61 19.02 4.36
C GLY A 45 25.54 17.53 4.63
N SER A 46 24.39 16.94 4.84
CA SER A 46 24.20 15.47 4.84
C SER A 46 22.77 15.21 4.43
N GLY A 47 22.55 14.40 3.40
CA GLY A 47 21.23 14.12 2.83
C GLY A 47 20.21 13.71 3.90
N GLY A 48 19.60 14.69 4.53
CA GLY A 48 18.55 14.49 5.51
C GLY A 48 17.32 13.92 4.81
N THR A 49 16.71 12.89 5.38
CA THR A 49 15.43 12.38 4.93
C THR A 49 14.35 12.78 5.94
N THR A 50 13.20 13.19 5.42
CA THR A 50 11.99 13.37 6.24
C THR A 50 11.18 12.09 6.13
N THR A 51 10.79 11.50 7.26
CA THR A 51 9.94 10.31 7.29
C THR A 51 8.59 10.69 7.87
N SER A 52 7.53 10.39 7.12
CA SER A 52 6.16 10.45 7.63
C SER A 52 5.56 9.03 7.65
N SER A 53 4.67 8.73 8.59
CA SER A 53 4.05 7.40 8.67
C SER A 53 2.56 7.52 8.95
N ARG A 54 1.80 6.54 8.41
CA ARG A 54 0.37 6.38 8.70
C ARG A 54 0.01 4.91 8.81
N GLN A 55 -1.11 4.61 9.48
CA GLN A 55 -1.70 3.28 9.50
C GLN A 55 -2.98 3.26 8.67
N VAL A 56 -3.16 2.19 7.92
CA VAL A 56 -4.31 1.96 7.06
C VAL A 56 -4.83 0.54 7.30
N ALA A 57 -6.15 0.36 7.34
CA ALA A 57 -6.74 -0.96 7.36
C ALA A 57 -6.85 -1.50 5.94
N ALA A 58 -6.50 -2.77 5.74
CA ALA A 58 -6.70 -3.47 4.49
C ALA A 58 -7.46 -4.78 4.72
N LYS A 59 -8.27 -5.17 3.73
CA LYS A 59 -9.00 -6.44 3.75
C LYS A 59 -8.27 -7.45 2.85
N VAL A 60 -7.96 -8.61 3.42
CA VAL A 60 -7.32 -9.71 2.73
C VAL A 60 -8.31 -10.87 2.61
N LYS A 61 -8.35 -11.52 1.46
CA LYS A 61 -9.02 -12.80 1.29
C LYS A 61 -7.97 -13.90 1.26
N PRO A 62 -7.82 -14.69 2.33
CA PRO A 62 -6.86 -15.77 2.35
C PRO A 62 -7.28 -16.89 1.39
N ILE A 63 -6.33 -17.72 0.98
CA ILE A 63 -6.61 -18.92 0.18
C ILE A 63 -7.49 -19.88 0.98
N CYS A 64 -7.21 -20.00 2.28
CA CYS A 64 -7.95 -20.84 3.21
C CYS A 64 -8.40 -20.02 4.42
N GLU A 65 -9.54 -20.40 4.98
CA GLU A 65 -10.15 -19.77 6.15
C GLU A 65 -10.78 -20.82 7.07
N TYR A 66 -11.15 -20.42 8.27
CA TYR A 66 -12.00 -21.22 9.13
C TYR A 66 -13.45 -20.77 8.97
N ARG A 67 -14.33 -21.69 8.55
CA ARG A 67 -15.78 -21.44 8.43
C ARG A 67 -16.55 -22.12 9.52
N SER A 68 -17.56 -21.44 10.02
CA SER A 68 -18.56 -22.04 10.91
C SER A 68 -19.28 -23.15 10.15
N VAL A 69 -19.35 -24.31 10.78
CA VAL A 69 -20.04 -25.51 10.25
C VAL A 69 -21.27 -25.88 11.05
N GLY A 70 -21.47 -25.30 12.23
CA GLY A 70 -22.62 -25.48 13.07
C GLY A 70 -22.33 -25.30 14.55
N SER A 71 -23.38 -25.18 15.35
CA SER A 71 -23.29 -25.19 16.82
C SER A 71 -22.86 -26.57 17.34
N GLY A 72 -22.52 -26.64 18.62
CA GLY A 72 -22.22 -27.91 19.28
C GLY A 72 -23.37 -28.90 19.17
N ALA A 73 -24.58 -28.43 19.43
CA ALA A 73 -25.80 -29.25 19.35
C ALA A 73 -26.07 -29.74 17.91
N GLU A 74 -25.94 -28.89 16.90
CA GLU A 74 -26.12 -29.25 15.49
C GLU A 74 -25.12 -30.31 15.04
N MET A 75 -23.85 -30.12 15.38
CA MET A 75 -22.78 -31.06 15.02
C MET A 75 -22.94 -32.39 15.78
N ALA A 76 -23.37 -32.39 17.05
CA ALA A 76 -23.67 -33.59 17.82
C ALA A 76 -24.85 -34.37 17.21
N ALA A 77 -25.91 -33.69 16.80
CA ALA A 77 -27.02 -34.32 16.09
C ALA A 77 -26.57 -34.95 14.78
N PHE A 78 -25.75 -34.20 14.00
CA PHE A 78 -25.18 -34.70 12.76
C PHE A 78 -24.32 -35.98 12.96
N PHE A 79 -23.52 -36.04 14.04
CA PHE A 79 -22.69 -37.21 14.35
C PHE A 79 -23.51 -38.38 14.92
N LYS A 80 -24.53 -38.14 15.73
CA LYS A 80 -25.32 -39.19 16.39
C LYS A 80 -26.39 -39.79 15.47
N ASP A 81 -27.14 -38.98 14.74
CA ASP A 81 -28.29 -39.40 13.96
C ASP A 81 -27.93 -40.06 12.62
N GLY A 82 -26.64 -40.16 12.29
CA GLY A 82 -26.23 -40.77 11.05
C GLY A 82 -26.76 -40.04 9.81
N ALA A 83 -27.08 -38.74 9.94
CA ALA A 83 -27.41 -37.86 8.80
C ALA A 83 -26.33 -37.92 7.73
N VAL A 84 -25.09 -38.28 8.12
CA VAL A 84 -24.00 -38.71 7.25
C VAL A 84 -24.40 -39.89 6.35
N ARG A 85 -25.26 -40.81 6.78
CA ARG A 85 -25.74 -41.92 5.94
C ARG A 85 -26.63 -41.49 4.80
N GLY A 86 -27.35 -40.39 4.93
CA GLY A 86 -28.18 -39.78 3.88
C GLY A 86 -27.41 -38.92 2.90
N SER A 87 -26.30 -38.39 3.32
CA SER A 87 -25.41 -37.49 2.53
C SER A 87 -24.31 -38.20 1.78
N ARG A 88 -24.48 -39.47 1.46
CA ARG A 88 -23.47 -40.33 0.75
C ARG A 88 -22.81 -39.66 -0.44
N ARG A 89 -23.50 -38.76 -1.14
CA ARG A 89 -22.97 -38.03 -2.29
C ARG A 89 -21.97 -36.91 -1.97
N MET A 90 -22.01 -36.38 -0.74
CA MET A 90 -21.14 -35.25 -0.36
C MET A 90 -19.83 -35.69 0.28
N TYR A 91 -19.73 -36.97 0.70
CA TYR A 91 -18.58 -37.52 1.41
C TYR A 91 -18.09 -38.85 0.82
N GLU A 92 -18.34 -39.11 -0.48
CA GLU A 92 -17.79 -40.29 -1.15
C GLU A 92 -16.27 -40.28 -1.05
N GLY A 93 -15.73 -41.20 -0.25
CA GLY A 93 -14.29 -41.35 -0.05
C GLY A 93 -13.72 -40.89 1.30
N ILE A 94 -14.54 -40.33 2.20
CA ILE A 94 -14.07 -39.96 3.55
C ILE A 94 -14.62 -40.96 4.56
N ASP A 95 -13.72 -41.57 5.35
CA ASP A 95 -14.13 -42.43 6.47
C ASP A 95 -14.83 -41.57 7.54
N TYR A 96 -15.99 -42.02 7.97
CA TYR A 96 -16.79 -41.40 9.03
C TYR A 96 -16.00 -41.17 10.33
N LYS A 97 -15.15 -42.13 10.72
CA LYS A 97 -14.28 -42.01 11.88
C LYS A 97 -13.24 -40.90 11.70
N GLU A 98 -12.67 -40.80 10.51
CA GLU A 98 -11.72 -39.77 10.16
C GLU A 98 -12.39 -38.39 10.20
N MET A 99 -13.61 -38.27 9.68
CA MET A 99 -14.36 -37.03 9.72
C MET A 99 -14.64 -36.56 11.16
N ILE A 100 -15.10 -37.45 12.04
CA ILE A 100 -15.36 -37.11 13.45
C ILE A 100 -14.08 -36.78 14.19
N SER A 101 -12.97 -37.45 13.90
CA SER A 101 -11.68 -37.20 14.54
C SER A 101 -11.17 -35.78 14.32
N ARG A 102 -11.69 -35.07 13.32
CA ARG A 102 -11.39 -33.66 13.07
C ARG A 102 -12.04 -32.71 14.07
N TYR A 103 -12.95 -33.20 14.93
CA TYR A 103 -13.68 -32.40 15.94
C TYR A 103 -13.35 -32.94 17.35
N PRO A 104 -12.14 -32.67 17.86
CA PRO A 104 -11.67 -33.25 19.13
C PRO A 104 -12.53 -32.79 20.30
N GLY A 105 -13.05 -33.75 21.08
CA GLY A 105 -13.88 -33.49 22.27
C GLY A 105 -15.26 -32.89 21.97
N TRP A 106 -15.79 -33.16 20.79
CA TRP A 106 -17.11 -32.63 20.39
C TRP A 106 -18.24 -32.96 21.36
N GLU A 107 -18.14 -34.07 22.08
CA GLU A 107 -19.14 -34.53 23.09
C GLU A 107 -19.32 -33.50 24.22
N GLN A 108 -18.28 -32.73 24.52
CA GLN A 108 -18.33 -31.71 25.59
C GLN A 108 -19.23 -30.53 25.22
N TYR A 109 -19.52 -30.35 23.93
CA TYR A 109 -20.28 -29.23 23.40
C TYR A 109 -21.63 -29.63 22.83
N GLU A 110 -22.08 -30.88 23.06
CA GLU A 110 -23.32 -31.44 22.47
C GLU A 110 -24.62 -30.70 22.85
N ALA A 111 -24.60 -29.99 23.96
CA ALA A 111 -25.73 -29.18 24.42
C ALA A 111 -25.59 -27.69 24.14
N ASP A 112 -24.44 -27.26 23.58
CA ASP A 112 -24.16 -25.85 23.33
C ASP A 112 -24.77 -25.40 22.00
N THR A 113 -25.63 -24.37 22.06
CA THR A 113 -26.35 -23.79 20.92
C THR A 113 -25.74 -22.46 20.47
N ASP A 114 -24.89 -21.83 21.29
CA ASP A 114 -24.34 -20.48 21.05
C ASP A 114 -22.94 -20.51 20.46
N GLY A 115 -22.10 -21.44 20.94
CA GLY A 115 -20.77 -21.65 20.38
C GLY A 115 -20.83 -22.41 19.05
N HIS A 116 -19.79 -22.29 18.25
CA HIS A 116 -19.73 -22.89 16.93
C HIS A 116 -18.42 -23.61 16.67
N TRP A 117 -18.48 -24.69 15.92
CA TRP A 117 -17.34 -25.34 15.34
C TRP A 117 -16.92 -24.62 14.06
N TYR A 118 -15.61 -24.41 13.92
CA TYR A 118 -14.99 -23.83 12.76
C TYR A 118 -14.05 -24.84 12.10
N SER A 119 -14.28 -25.11 10.82
CA SER A 119 -13.50 -26.06 10.03
C SER A 119 -12.72 -25.36 8.92
N PRO A 120 -11.55 -25.91 8.53
CA PRO A 120 -10.82 -25.43 7.37
C PRO A 120 -11.65 -25.45 6.09
N SER A 121 -11.60 -24.38 5.34
CA SER A 121 -12.25 -24.21 4.03
C SER A 121 -11.32 -23.43 3.11
N CYS A 122 -11.06 -23.91 1.90
CA CYS A 122 -10.14 -23.29 0.97
C CYS A 122 -10.78 -23.00 -0.39
N SER A 123 -10.43 -21.87 -0.98
CA SER A 123 -10.90 -21.46 -2.30
C SER A 123 -9.72 -21.34 -3.28
N PRO A 124 -9.68 -22.13 -4.35
CA PRO A 124 -8.61 -22.04 -5.34
C PRO A 124 -8.59 -20.69 -6.09
N SER A 125 -9.72 -19.99 -6.14
CA SER A 125 -9.81 -18.68 -6.79
C SER A 125 -9.00 -17.57 -6.09
N ASN A 126 -8.57 -17.79 -4.84
CA ASN A 126 -7.79 -16.83 -4.07
C ASN A 126 -6.28 -17.09 -4.16
N ALA A 127 -5.87 -18.18 -4.80
CA ALA A 127 -4.46 -18.55 -5.00
C ALA A 127 -3.93 -18.00 -6.33
N SER A 128 -2.62 -17.70 -6.37
CA SER A 128 -1.94 -17.27 -7.59
C SER A 128 -1.51 -18.46 -8.47
N SER A 129 -1.41 -19.65 -7.89
CA SER A 129 -1.09 -20.90 -8.61
C SER A 129 -1.72 -22.13 -7.94
N VAL A 130 -1.76 -23.23 -8.68
CA VAL A 130 -2.26 -24.53 -8.17
C VAL A 130 -1.34 -25.07 -7.09
N GLU A 131 -0.04 -24.86 -7.21
CA GLU A 131 0.98 -25.30 -6.26
C GLU A 131 0.83 -24.56 -4.92
N GLU A 132 0.64 -23.25 -4.97
CA GLU A 132 0.36 -22.40 -3.80
C GLU A 132 -0.93 -22.86 -3.09
N TYR A 133 -2.00 -23.06 -3.87
CA TYR A 133 -3.27 -23.55 -3.33
C TYR A 133 -3.10 -24.88 -2.59
N LYS A 134 -2.42 -25.87 -3.22
CA LYS A 134 -2.20 -27.18 -2.62
C LYS A 134 -1.42 -27.07 -1.31
N LYS A 135 -0.33 -26.30 -1.30
CA LYS A 135 0.51 -26.09 -0.12
C LYS A 135 -0.30 -25.56 1.05
N VAL A 136 -0.97 -24.42 0.85
CA VAL A 136 -1.74 -23.74 1.91
C VAL A 136 -2.92 -24.61 2.38
N ARG A 137 -3.60 -25.29 1.44
CA ARG A 137 -4.69 -26.23 1.75
C ARG A 137 -4.19 -27.36 2.63
N ASP A 138 -3.11 -28.03 2.24
CA ASP A 138 -2.61 -29.21 2.94
C ASP A 138 -2.12 -28.84 4.35
N GLU A 139 -1.48 -27.67 4.51
CA GLU A 139 -1.06 -27.14 5.82
C GLU A 139 -2.25 -26.85 6.74
N LEU A 140 -3.34 -26.26 6.22
CA LEU A 140 -4.52 -25.95 7.05
C LEU A 140 -5.36 -27.20 7.31
N PHE A 141 -5.55 -28.07 6.33
CA PHE A 141 -6.32 -29.31 6.49
C PHE A 141 -5.62 -30.34 7.37
N ALA A 142 -4.32 -30.20 7.64
CA ALA A 142 -3.62 -30.97 8.66
C ALA A 142 -4.05 -30.59 10.10
N LYS A 143 -4.68 -29.43 10.27
CA LYS A 143 -5.17 -28.97 11.58
C LYS A 143 -6.60 -29.45 11.82
N PRO A 144 -7.00 -29.72 13.07
CA PRO A 144 -8.37 -30.07 13.41
C PRO A 144 -9.30 -28.84 13.28
N SER A 145 -10.59 -29.12 13.30
CA SER A 145 -11.62 -28.11 13.55
C SER A 145 -11.47 -27.52 14.96
N VAL A 146 -11.87 -26.27 15.12
CA VAL A 146 -11.72 -25.52 16.37
C VAL A 146 -13.07 -25.13 16.92
N TRP A 147 -13.29 -25.40 18.20
CA TRP A 147 -14.46 -24.93 18.92
C TRP A 147 -14.26 -23.46 19.34
N VAL A 148 -15.28 -22.64 19.11
CA VAL A 148 -15.31 -21.23 19.54
C VAL A 148 -16.60 -21.00 20.33
N PRO A 149 -16.51 -20.61 21.61
CA PRO A 149 -17.69 -20.33 22.42
C PRO A 149 -18.49 -19.14 21.89
N GLY A 150 -19.77 -19.04 22.27
CA GLY A 150 -20.63 -17.93 21.89
C GLY A 150 -20.00 -16.57 22.18
N GLY A 151 -20.01 -15.65 21.21
CA GLY A 151 -19.34 -14.35 21.30
C GLY A 151 -17.81 -14.38 21.13
N GLY A 152 -17.20 -15.56 20.99
CA GLY A 152 -15.77 -15.71 20.71
C GLY A 152 -15.40 -15.30 19.28
N GLN A 153 -14.12 -15.04 19.05
CA GLN A 153 -13.62 -14.72 17.71
C GLN A 153 -13.19 -16.00 16.98
N PRO A 154 -13.56 -16.16 15.68
CA PRO A 154 -13.10 -17.28 14.89
C PRO A 154 -11.58 -17.27 14.77
N PRO A 155 -10.95 -18.46 14.57
CA PRO A 155 -9.51 -18.53 14.38
C PRO A 155 -9.07 -17.72 13.17
N VAL A 156 -7.98 -16.96 13.31
CA VAL A 156 -7.40 -16.25 12.18
C VAL A 156 -6.69 -17.25 11.28
N PRO A 157 -7.04 -17.36 10.00
CA PRO A 157 -6.37 -18.25 9.08
C PRO A 157 -4.94 -17.78 8.81
N PRO A 158 -4.03 -18.70 8.44
CA PRO A 158 -2.73 -18.30 7.96
C PRO A 158 -2.88 -17.49 6.65
N VAL A 159 -2.23 -16.36 6.59
CA VAL A 159 -2.11 -15.53 5.38
C VAL A 159 -0.66 -15.56 4.98
N ASP A 160 -0.38 -15.97 3.74
CA ASP A 160 0.97 -15.98 3.21
C ASP A 160 1.51 -14.56 2.98
N GLY A 161 2.85 -14.44 2.98
CA GLY A 161 3.52 -13.15 2.87
C GLY A 161 3.28 -12.44 1.53
N GLY A 162 3.11 -13.19 0.44
CA GLY A 162 2.79 -12.62 -0.87
C GLY A 162 1.40 -11.99 -0.91
N THR A 163 0.43 -12.65 -0.31
CA THR A 163 -0.93 -12.12 -0.17
C THR A 163 -0.96 -10.88 0.72
N LEU A 164 -0.22 -10.89 1.85
CA LEU A 164 -0.06 -9.73 2.72
C LEU A 164 0.61 -8.55 1.99
N ALA A 165 1.68 -8.83 1.24
CA ALA A 165 2.39 -7.82 0.48
C ALA A 165 1.52 -7.15 -0.59
N LYS A 166 0.76 -7.94 -1.36
CA LYS A 166 -0.19 -7.42 -2.35
C LYS A 166 -1.26 -6.54 -1.70
N ALA A 167 -1.79 -6.95 -0.56
CA ALA A 167 -2.78 -6.17 0.18
C ALA A 167 -2.18 -4.89 0.77
N ALA A 168 -0.97 -4.96 1.34
CA ALA A 168 -0.24 -3.81 1.83
C ALA A 168 0.01 -2.80 0.71
N TRP A 169 0.51 -3.26 -0.45
CA TRP A 169 0.80 -2.40 -1.58
C TRP A 169 -0.46 -1.73 -2.16
N LYS A 170 -1.56 -2.46 -2.25
CA LYS A 170 -2.85 -1.92 -2.69
C LYS A 170 -3.40 -0.82 -1.76
N ALA A 171 -3.07 -0.88 -0.47
CA ALA A 171 -3.49 0.11 0.52
C ALA A 171 -2.59 1.36 0.54
N VAL A 172 -1.46 1.34 -0.17
CA VAL A 172 -0.56 2.49 -0.27
C VAL A 172 -1.15 3.52 -1.23
N GLU A 173 -1.28 4.76 -0.74
CA GLU A 173 -1.61 5.93 -1.55
C GLU A 173 -0.39 6.85 -1.57
N ILE A 174 0.26 6.96 -2.72
CA ILE A 174 1.41 7.86 -2.89
C ILE A 174 0.88 9.21 -3.37
N PRO A 175 1.22 10.31 -2.67
CA PRO A 175 0.76 11.64 -3.07
C PRO A 175 1.33 12.05 -4.44
N PRO A 176 0.64 12.92 -5.18
CA PRO A 176 1.19 13.55 -6.38
C PRO A 176 2.52 14.26 -6.08
N PRO A 177 3.49 14.24 -6.99
CA PRO A 177 4.76 14.93 -6.78
C PRO A 177 4.57 16.44 -6.77
N VAL A 178 5.23 17.08 -5.80
CA VAL A 178 5.36 18.52 -5.68
C VAL A 178 6.80 18.92 -5.97
N VAL A 179 6.99 19.88 -6.85
CA VAL A 179 8.33 20.37 -7.22
C VAL A 179 8.49 21.85 -6.94
N GLU A 180 9.72 22.23 -6.68
CA GLU A 180 10.16 23.61 -6.61
C GLU A 180 11.05 23.95 -7.80
N THR A 181 11.13 25.23 -8.13
CA THR A 181 11.89 25.74 -9.28
C THR A 181 12.66 27.00 -8.94
N ASN A 182 13.73 27.25 -9.67
CA ASN A 182 14.46 28.52 -9.72
C ASN A 182 14.91 28.79 -11.18
N PRO A 183 14.82 30.02 -11.71
CA PRO A 183 14.47 31.27 -11.04
C PRO A 183 12.97 31.42 -10.74
N ARG A 184 12.67 32.28 -9.76
CA ARG A 184 11.32 32.79 -9.47
C ARG A 184 11.38 34.31 -9.59
N MET A 185 10.58 34.87 -10.49
CA MET A 185 10.54 36.32 -10.72
C MET A 185 9.24 36.90 -10.11
N ASP A 186 9.29 38.13 -9.61
CA ASP A 186 8.14 38.87 -9.06
C ASP A 186 7.36 38.12 -7.99
N GLY A 187 8.04 37.27 -7.18
CA GLY A 187 7.42 36.46 -6.13
C GLY A 187 6.56 35.29 -6.62
N GLY A 188 6.50 35.05 -7.93
CA GLY A 188 5.79 33.96 -8.58
C GLY A 188 6.67 32.95 -9.29
N VAL A 189 6.07 31.89 -9.82
CA VAL A 189 6.76 30.91 -10.68
C VAL A 189 6.81 31.48 -12.10
N GLN A 190 7.83 32.29 -12.37
CA GLN A 190 8.04 32.95 -13.65
C GLN A 190 9.49 32.76 -14.12
N THR A 191 9.66 32.68 -15.44
CA THR A 191 10.97 32.58 -16.10
C THR A 191 10.95 33.28 -17.45
N LEU A 192 12.08 33.30 -18.13
CA LEU A 192 12.22 33.84 -19.48
C LEU A 192 12.62 32.73 -20.47
N VAL A 193 12.29 32.95 -21.74
CA VAL A 193 12.78 32.11 -22.83
C VAL A 193 14.31 32.07 -22.82
N GLY A 194 14.87 30.86 -22.98
CA GLY A 194 16.30 30.62 -23.01
C GLY A 194 16.98 30.55 -21.63
N VAL A 195 16.28 30.84 -20.55
CA VAL A 195 16.82 30.73 -19.18
C VAL A 195 16.72 29.31 -18.68
N GLU A 196 17.77 28.77 -18.10
CA GLU A 196 17.78 27.48 -17.44
C GLU A 196 16.99 27.57 -16.13
N ASN A 197 15.96 26.71 -16.02
CA ASN A 197 15.19 26.55 -14.80
C ASN A 197 15.60 25.27 -14.09
N TRP A 198 16.07 25.39 -12.88
CA TRP A 198 16.29 24.26 -12.01
C TRP A 198 14.97 23.76 -11.47
N VAL A 199 14.81 22.45 -11.44
CA VAL A 199 13.63 21.80 -10.90
C VAL A 199 14.07 20.74 -9.89
N TRP A 200 13.45 20.69 -8.74
CA TRP A 200 13.72 19.66 -7.74
C TRP A 200 12.46 19.27 -6.97
N ALA A 201 12.45 18.05 -6.48
CA ALA A 201 11.37 17.55 -5.65
C ALA A 201 11.32 18.28 -4.30
N SER A 202 10.14 18.68 -3.86
CA SER A 202 9.94 19.18 -2.50
C SER A 202 9.99 18.05 -1.46
N GLU A 203 9.97 18.41 -0.18
CA GLU A 203 9.88 17.46 0.92
C GLU A 203 8.57 16.65 0.93
N ASP A 204 7.53 17.09 0.22
CA ASP A 204 6.25 16.39 0.07
C ASP A 204 6.28 15.28 -0.99
N THR A 205 7.36 15.17 -1.75
CA THR A 205 7.53 14.13 -2.79
C THR A 205 8.33 12.97 -2.24
N PRO A 206 7.70 11.80 -1.98
CA PRO A 206 8.42 10.64 -1.50
C PRO A 206 9.43 10.12 -2.53
N GLN A 207 10.63 9.78 -2.09
CA GLN A 207 11.63 9.07 -2.91
C GLN A 207 11.51 7.55 -2.74
N SER A 208 11.04 7.12 -1.57
CA SER A 208 10.72 5.73 -1.30
C SER A 208 9.53 5.61 -0.35
N VAL A 209 8.85 4.47 -0.45
CA VAL A 209 7.70 4.11 0.38
C VAL A 209 7.92 2.71 0.93
N THR A 210 7.70 2.53 2.21
CA THR A 210 7.72 1.22 2.86
C THR A 210 6.36 0.93 3.45
N ALA A 211 5.78 -0.24 3.15
CA ALA A 211 4.52 -0.68 3.73
C ALA A 211 4.71 -2.04 4.41
N THR A 212 4.29 -2.15 5.66
CA THR A 212 4.41 -3.38 6.45
C THR A 212 3.03 -3.84 6.88
N ALA A 213 2.72 -5.12 6.65
CA ALA A 213 1.48 -5.76 7.06
C ALA A 213 1.77 -7.06 7.82
N THR A 214 0.99 -7.33 8.86
CA THR A 214 1.14 -8.53 9.69
C THR A 214 -0.20 -9.25 9.85
N ALA A 215 -0.18 -10.57 9.71
CA ALA A 215 -1.31 -11.44 10.06
C ALA A 215 -0.79 -12.70 10.75
N GLY A 216 -1.16 -12.88 12.01
CA GLY A 216 -0.61 -13.96 12.84
C GLY A 216 0.92 -13.90 12.91
N PRO A 217 1.64 -15.00 12.62
CA PRO A 217 3.11 -15.04 12.69
C PRO A 217 3.80 -14.45 11.45
N VAL A 218 3.06 -14.13 10.38
CA VAL A 218 3.62 -13.69 9.10
C VAL A 218 3.57 -12.17 9.00
N THR A 219 4.71 -11.58 8.68
CA THR A 219 4.86 -10.16 8.39
C THR A 219 5.46 -10.00 7.00
N ALA A 220 4.83 -9.19 6.16
CA ALA A 220 5.35 -8.79 4.86
C ALA A 220 5.74 -7.32 4.86
N THR A 221 6.90 -7.02 4.29
CA THR A 221 7.40 -5.66 4.10
C THR A 221 7.57 -5.40 2.61
N VAL A 222 6.86 -4.40 2.12
CA VAL A 222 6.97 -3.88 0.76
C VAL A 222 7.87 -2.67 0.78
N THR A 223 8.84 -2.62 -0.12
CA THR A 223 9.68 -1.45 -0.35
C THR A 223 9.51 -1.00 -1.80
N ALA A 224 9.13 0.24 -1.99
CA ALA A 224 9.02 0.87 -3.29
C ALA A 224 9.97 2.06 -3.38
N SER A 225 10.67 2.20 -4.48
CA SER A 225 11.61 3.28 -4.71
C SER A 225 11.47 3.84 -6.11
N SER A 226 11.81 5.12 -6.24
CA SER A 226 11.85 5.82 -7.52
C SER A 226 13.25 6.31 -7.82
N THR A 227 13.59 6.39 -9.09
CA THR A 227 14.88 6.90 -9.58
C THR A 227 14.85 8.40 -9.82
N GLY A 228 13.68 9.06 -9.81
CA GLY A 228 13.61 10.50 -9.99
C GLY A 228 12.31 11.01 -10.63
N LEU A 229 12.36 12.27 -11.00
CA LEU A 229 11.30 13.02 -11.65
C LEU A 229 11.27 12.76 -13.16
N THR A 230 10.09 12.72 -13.72
CA THR A 230 9.83 12.85 -15.15
C THR A 230 9.14 14.19 -15.39
N LEU A 231 9.68 15.03 -16.24
CA LEU A 231 9.15 16.35 -16.54
C LEU A 231 8.79 16.47 -18.02
N SER A 232 7.71 17.16 -18.32
CA SER A 232 7.39 17.58 -19.70
C SER A 232 6.55 18.87 -19.69
N ALA A 233 6.81 19.74 -20.66
CA ALA A 233 6.02 20.95 -20.87
C ALA A 233 6.07 21.33 -22.36
N PRO A 234 5.03 22.04 -22.88
CA PRO A 234 5.07 22.62 -24.20
C PRO A 234 6.29 23.55 -24.39
N ASP A 235 6.85 23.57 -25.59
CA ASP A 235 7.93 24.46 -25.99
C ASP A 235 9.14 24.45 -25.04
N SER A 236 9.48 23.30 -24.49
CA SER A 236 10.57 23.15 -23.53
C SER A 236 11.58 22.08 -23.93
N LYS A 237 12.82 22.25 -23.49
CA LYS A 237 13.87 21.24 -23.46
C LYS A 237 14.08 20.83 -22.02
N VAL A 238 13.97 19.55 -21.73
CA VAL A 238 14.11 18.99 -20.38
C VAL A 238 15.34 18.08 -20.32
N SER A 239 16.15 18.24 -19.27
CA SER A 239 17.19 17.31 -18.88
C SER A 239 17.01 17.05 -17.39
N CYS A 240 16.55 15.85 -17.00
CA CYS A 240 16.26 15.56 -15.60
C CYS A 240 16.75 14.16 -15.24
N GLN A 241 17.63 14.09 -14.24
CA GLN A 241 18.10 12.86 -13.62
C GLN A 241 17.91 12.95 -12.11
N GLY A 242 17.36 11.91 -11.52
CA GLY A 242 17.05 11.90 -10.08
C GLY A 242 15.92 12.87 -9.71
N PHE A 243 15.98 13.34 -8.49
CA PHE A 243 14.96 14.24 -7.93
C PHE A 243 15.32 15.74 -8.01
N GLY A 244 16.39 16.07 -8.74
CA GLY A 244 16.91 17.43 -8.80
C GLY A 244 17.70 17.82 -7.55
N THR A 245 18.30 19.03 -7.61
CA THR A 245 19.05 19.60 -6.48
C THR A 245 18.45 20.97 -6.15
N PRO A 246 18.13 21.24 -4.88
CA PRO A 246 17.65 22.56 -4.45
C PRO A 246 18.68 23.65 -4.82
N TRP A 247 18.19 24.69 -5.49
CA TRP A 247 19.04 25.81 -5.86
C TRP A 247 19.50 26.62 -4.64
N GLN A 248 20.75 27.02 -4.64
CA GLN A 248 21.33 27.92 -3.66
C GLN A 248 22.10 29.04 -4.35
N SER A 249 22.12 30.22 -3.76
CA SER A 249 22.88 31.37 -4.30
C SER A 249 24.36 31.00 -4.46
N GLY A 250 24.93 31.33 -5.64
CA GLY A 250 26.32 31.04 -5.98
C GLY A 250 26.55 29.69 -6.68
N MET A 251 25.53 28.89 -6.89
CA MET A 251 25.65 27.71 -7.73
C MET A 251 25.79 28.08 -9.21
N ALA A 252 26.64 27.33 -9.90
CA ALA A 252 26.91 27.58 -11.33
C ALA A 252 25.74 27.08 -12.19
N GLU A 253 25.45 27.78 -13.28
CA GLU A 253 24.57 27.33 -14.34
C GLU A 253 25.02 25.95 -14.87
N GLY A 254 24.09 25.05 -15.23
CA GLY A 254 24.39 23.69 -15.68
C GLY A 254 24.79 22.71 -14.59
N SER A 255 24.88 23.11 -13.32
CA SER A 255 25.27 22.20 -12.23
C SER A 255 24.10 21.39 -11.63
N SER A 256 22.84 21.67 -12.00
CA SER A 256 21.70 20.87 -11.58
C SER A 256 21.52 19.63 -12.47
N PRO A 257 21.26 18.46 -11.89
CA PRO A 257 20.93 17.26 -12.66
C PRO A 257 19.54 17.31 -13.28
N CYS A 258 18.70 18.28 -12.89
CA CYS A 258 17.32 18.40 -13.38
C CYS A 258 17.01 19.85 -13.75
N THR A 259 16.95 20.12 -15.05
CA THR A 259 16.74 21.46 -15.62
C THR A 259 15.71 21.42 -16.73
N MET A 260 15.09 22.59 -16.96
CA MET A 260 14.14 22.82 -18.05
C MET A 260 14.38 24.21 -18.64
N THR A 261 14.45 24.31 -19.97
CA THR A 261 14.61 25.57 -20.70
C THR A 261 13.46 25.73 -21.69
N PHE A 262 12.74 26.82 -21.61
CA PHE A 262 11.66 27.13 -22.55
C PHE A 262 12.21 27.80 -23.81
N THR A 263 11.67 27.43 -24.97
CA THR A 263 12.07 27.94 -26.28
C THR A 263 11.10 29.00 -26.80
N ARG A 264 9.97 29.20 -26.14
CA ARG A 264 8.93 30.16 -26.52
C ARG A 264 8.20 30.70 -25.29
N SER A 265 7.67 31.94 -25.38
CA SER A 265 6.83 32.52 -24.33
C SER A 265 5.50 31.79 -24.21
N SER A 266 4.87 31.83 -23.02
CA SER A 266 3.60 31.16 -22.74
C SER A 266 2.36 31.94 -23.17
N GLU A 267 2.51 33.08 -23.82
CA GLU A 267 1.38 33.93 -24.26
C GLU A 267 0.39 33.17 -25.17
N HIS A 268 0.89 32.37 -26.12
CA HIS A 268 0.06 31.56 -27.02
C HIS A 268 -0.65 30.37 -26.31
N LEU A 269 -0.26 30.05 -25.08
CA LEU A 269 -0.87 29.03 -24.22
C LEU A 269 -1.88 29.63 -23.22
N GLY A 270 -2.21 30.92 -23.35
CA GLY A 270 -3.07 31.62 -22.43
C GLY A 270 -2.35 32.25 -21.23
N GLY A 271 -1.03 32.48 -21.35
CA GLY A 271 -0.21 33.20 -20.37
C GLY A 271 0.62 32.31 -19.46
N THR A 272 0.35 31.01 -19.39
CA THR A 272 1.14 30.06 -18.60
C THR A 272 1.41 28.76 -19.35
N SER A 273 2.58 28.17 -19.11
CA SER A 273 2.92 26.81 -19.57
C SER A 273 2.70 25.81 -18.42
N THR A 274 1.98 24.73 -18.69
CA THR A 274 1.76 23.66 -17.72
C THR A 274 2.89 22.65 -17.82
N VAL A 275 3.66 22.52 -16.75
CA VAL A 275 4.68 21.48 -16.59
C VAL A 275 4.01 20.25 -15.96
N ASN A 276 4.02 19.12 -16.64
CA ASN A 276 3.63 17.84 -16.09
C ASN A 276 4.83 17.23 -15.36
N VAL A 277 4.59 16.80 -14.15
CA VAL A 277 5.58 16.18 -13.27
C VAL A 277 5.12 14.76 -12.95
N GLY A 278 5.97 13.78 -13.17
CA GLY A 278 5.69 12.38 -12.87
C GLY A 278 6.75 11.75 -11.98
N VAL A 279 6.36 10.78 -11.19
CA VAL A 279 7.27 9.88 -10.44
C VAL A 279 6.75 8.47 -10.56
N SER A 280 7.64 7.53 -10.92
CA SER A 280 7.32 6.11 -11.03
C SER A 280 8.09 5.32 -9.97
N TYR A 281 7.39 4.43 -9.27
CA TYR A 281 7.94 3.62 -8.19
C TYR A 281 7.94 2.15 -8.61
N SER A 282 9.09 1.50 -8.50
CA SER A 282 9.23 0.05 -8.58
C SER A 282 9.14 -0.53 -7.19
N ALA A 283 8.33 -1.57 -7.01
CA ALA A 283 8.05 -2.16 -5.72
C ALA A 283 8.46 -3.64 -5.67
N SER A 284 9.02 -4.04 -4.53
CA SER A 284 9.32 -5.44 -4.20
C SER A 284 8.93 -5.72 -2.75
N TYR A 285 8.83 -6.99 -2.38
CA TYR A 285 8.53 -7.38 -1.01
C TYR A 285 9.41 -8.54 -0.52
N THR A 286 9.53 -8.60 0.79
CA THR A 286 10.04 -9.74 1.54
C THR A 286 9.10 -10.05 2.70
N ALA A 287 9.00 -11.31 3.12
CA ALA A 287 8.17 -11.72 4.23
C ALA A 287 8.86 -12.74 5.15
N THR A 288 8.37 -12.83 6.39
CA THR A 288 8.94 -13.71 7.42
C THR A 288 8.74 -15.20 7.16
N ASP A 289 7.83 -15.57 6.27
CA ASP A 289 7.63 -16.95 5.78
C ASP A 289 8.61 -17.33 4.65
N GLY A 290 9.55 -16.43 4.31
CA GLY A 290 10.54 -16.62 3.26
C GLY A 290 10.04 -16.25 1.86
N SER A 291 8.78 -15.84 1.69
CA SER A 291 8.28 -15.38 0.40
C SER A 291 8.85 -13.99 0.05
N GLN A 292 9.12 -13.78 -1.23
CA GLN A 292 9.62 -12.52 -1.78
C GLN A 292 9.25 -12.41 -3.26
N GLY A 293 9.26 -11.20 -3.79
CA GLY A 293 8.97 -10.98 -5.21
C GLY A 293 8.74 -9.52 -5.55
N ASP A 294 8.49 -9.28 -6.83
CA ASP A 294 8.16 -7.95 -7.34
C ASP A 294 6.65 -7.71 -7.31
N LEU A 295 6.28 -6.45 -7.16
CA LEU A 295 4.91 -5.96 -7.20
C LEU A 295 4.73 -4.99 -8.36
N PRO A 296 3.49 -4.77 -8.83
CA PRO A 296 3.23 -3.80 -9.88
C PRO A 296 3.77 -2.42 -9.53
N SER A 297 4.44 -1.78 -10.48
CA SER A 297 4.89 -0.40 -10.34
C SER A 297 3.70 0.56 -10.29
N VAL A 298 3.87 1.67 -9.57
CA VAL A 298 2.87 2.73 -9.43
C VAL A 298 3.49 4.04 -9.89
N SER A 299 2.73 4.82 -10.66
CA SER A 299 3.13 6.17 -11.08
C SER A 299 2.14 7.18 -10.54
N THR A 300 2.67 8.31 -10.07
CA THR A 300 1.90 9.47 -9.65
C THR A 300 2.28 10.68 -10.50
N SER A 301 1.35 11.60 -10.71
CA SER A 301 1.59 12.80 -11.49
C SER A 301 0.98 14.04 -10.84
N GLY A 302 1.66 15.15 -11.02
CA GLY A 302 1.24 16.48 -10.62
C GLY A 302 1.50 17.49 -11.73
N THR A 303 1.11 18.73 -11.53
CA THR A 303 1.34 19.81 -12.49
C THR A 303 1.86 21.05 -11.79
N LEU A 304 2.69 21.82 -12.49
CA LEU A 304 3.16 23.14 -12.08
C LEU A 304 2.90 24.13 -13.22
N SER A 305 2.26 25.26 -12.94
CA SER A 305 2.06 26.34 -13.92
C SER A 305 3.21 27.33 -13.85
N ILE A 306 3.86 27.58 -14.98
CA ILE A 306 4.99 28.53 -15.10
C ILE A 306 4.62 29.60 -16.12
N LYS A 307 4.78 30.87 -15.73
CA LYS A 307 4.69 31.97 -16.68
C LYS A 307 6.05 32.13 -17.38
N VAL A 308 6.08 32.05 -18.70
CA VAL A 308 7.28 32.21 -19.52
C VAL A 308 7.20 33.53 -20.29
N GLY A 309 8.03 34.48 -19.91
CA GLY A 309 8.16 35.75 -20.62
C GLY A 309 9.23 35.70 -21.71
N GLU A 310 9.23 36.71 -22.58
CA GLU A 310 10.28 36.94 -23.58
C GLU A 310 10.89 38.32 -23.39
N ALA A 311 12.18 38.38 -23.32
CA ALA A 311 12.88 39.68 -23.27
C ALA A 311 13.20 40.13 -24.69
N GLN A 312 12.64 41.26 -25.10
CA GLN A 312 12.93 41.89 -26.39
C GLN A 312 13.72 43.16 -26.17
N SER A 313 14.83 43.33 -26.85
CA SER A 313 15.55 44.59 -26.90
C SER A 313 15.00 45.46 -28.03
N LEU A 314 14.45 46.63 -27.71
CA LEU A 314 14.09 47.66 -28.68
C LEU A 314 15.38 48.42 -29.08
N ASN A 315 15.83 48.19 -30.31
CA ASN A 315 16.96 48.97 -30.87
C ASN A 315 16.39 50.32 -31.37
N THR A 316 16.37 51.32 -30.51
CA THR A 316 16.03 52.70 -30.90
C THR A 316 17.27 53.33 -31.54
N GLY A 317 17.53 53.04 -32.81
CA GLY A 317 18.51 53.78 -33.60
C GLY A 317 18.07 55.24 -33.78
N PRO A 318 19.03 56.17 -33.82
CA PRO A 318 18.70 57.59 -34.06
C PRO A 318 18.02 57.71 -35.41
N ARG A 319 16.83 58.32 -35.42
CA ARG A 319 16.15 58.75 -36.65
C ARG A 319 16.93 59.97 -37.16
N ASN A 320 17.67 59.81 -38.26
CA ASN A 320 18.18 60.93 -39.06
C ASN A 320 17.05 61.61 -39.78
#